data_2bfdf038bb3816be93af46e39524aa38
#
_entry.id   2bfdf038bb3816be93af46e39524aa38
#
_cell.length_a   1.000
_cell.length_b   1.000
_cell.length_c   1.000
_cell.angle_alpha   90.00
_cell.angle_beta   90.00
_cell.angle_gamma   90.00
#
_symmetry.space_group_name_H-M   'P 1'
#
loop_
_entity.id
_entity.type
_entity.pdbx_description
1 polymer ?
#
loop_
_entity_poly.entity_id
_entity_poly.type
_entity_poly.pdbx_seq_one_letter_code
_entity_poly.pdbx_strand_id
1 'polypeptide(L)'
;ADHVIQDEIAFTKAVRHAEEYAANGKLVTFGIVPTHAETGYGYIRRGELIGNDAYAVAEFVEKPDIDTADDYFKSGKYYWNSGMFLFRASSYLKELKYLSPEIYKACEKAVGHINPDLDFIRIDKEEFISCPSDSIDYAVMEHTQHAVVIPMSAGWSDVGSWSSLWDISNKDHQRNVLKGDIFAHACNGNYIYSEDMFISAIGVSNLVIVQTTDALLVANKDTVQDVKKIVDYLKRNDRNEYKQHQEVFRPWGKYNVIDSGKNYLVRCITVKPGEKFVAQMHHHRAEHWIVLSGTARVTKGEQIYMVSENESTFIPPDTIHALENPGMIPLKLIEIQSGTYLGEDDIIRLEQRSGFSKEWTNERS
;
A
#
# COMPACT_ATOMS: atom_id res chain seq x y z
N ALA A 1 7.91 -1.80 1.60
CA ALA A 1 7.81 -1.05 2.84
C ALA A 1 8.30 0.37 2.58
N ASP A 2 7.62 1.34 3.17
CA ASP A 2 8.00 2.75 3.03
C ASP A 2 8.85 3.11 4.24
N HIS A 3 10.10 3.52 3.99
CA HIS A 3 11.02 3.94 5.05
C HIS A 3 11.42 5.38 4.84
N VAL A 4 11.61 6.12 5.93
CA VAL A 4 12.20 7.45 5.91
C VAL A 4 13.61 7.40 6.45
N ILE A 5 14.54 7.99 5.72
CA ILE A 5 15.96 8.12 6.08
C ILE A 5 16.30 9.61 6.02
N GLN A 6 16.67 10.20 7.16
CA GLN A 6 16.96 11.62 7.25
C GLN A 6 18.39 11.96 6.81
N ASP A 7 19.35 11.06 7.04
CA ASP A 7 20.74 11.21 6.62
C ASP A 7 21.09 10.24 5.50
N GLU A 8 20.89 10.70 4.26
CA GLU A 8 21.18 9.94 3.04
C GLU A 8 22.68 9.63 2.88
N ILE A 9 23.56 10.47 3.44
CA ILE A 9 25.01 10.27 3.35
C ILE A 9 25.41 9.09 4.23
N ALA A 10 24.91 9.07 5.48
CA ALA A 10 25.14 7.95 6.40
C ALA A 10 24.57 6.64 5.85
N PHE A 11 23.38 6.68 5.26
CA PHE A 11 22.76 5.53 4.60
C PHE A 11 23.60 5.02 3.44
N THR A 12 23.98 5.91 2.51
CA THR A 12 24.80 5.53 1.35
C THR A 12 26.14 4.92 1.77
N LYS A 13 26.76 5.45 2.82
CA LYS A 13 28.00 4.88 3.38
C LYS A 13 27.79 3.48 3.93
N ALA A 14 26.69 3.24 4.65
CA ALA A 14 26.34 1.92 5.18
C ALA A 14 26.09 0.90 4.04
N VAL A 15 25.37 1.31 2.98
CA VAL A 15 25.11 0.46 1.81
C VAL A 15 26.42 0.07 1.11
N ARG A 16 27.31 1.03 0.85
CA ARG A 16 28.61 0.74 0.23
C ARG A 16 29.47 -0.21 1.07
N HIS A 17 29.41 -0.07 2.38
CA HIS A 17 30.09 -0.99 3.28
C HIS A 17 29.46 -2.40 3.23
N ALA A 18 28.14 -2.49 3.12
CA ALA A 18 27.42 -3.75 2.99
C ALA A 18 27.74 -4.51 1.69
N GLU A 19 28.02 -3.78 0.59
CA GLU A 19 28.35 -4.38 -0.71
C GLU A 19 29.52 -5.37 -0.64
N GLU A 20 30.55 -5.09 0.14
CA GLU A 20 31.72 -5.96 0.30
C GLU A 20 31.35 -7.33 0.87
N TYR A 21 30.48 -7.35 1.89
CA TYR A 21 30.02 -8.59 2.53
C TYR A 21 29.04 -9.35 1.65
N ALA A 22 28.10 -8.63 1.03
CA ALA A 22 27.14 -9.21 0.08
C ALA A 22 27.85 -9.84 -1.13
N ALA A 23 28.87 -9.18 -1.66
CA ALA A 23 29.70 -9.72 -2.74
C ALA A 23 30.40 -11.04 -2.36
N ASN A 24 30.73 -11.22 -1.08
CA ASN A 24 31.34 -12.42 -0.52
C ASN A 24 30.31 -13.47 -0.04
N GLY A 25 29.03 -13.34 -0.46
CA GLY A 25 27.98 -14.33 -0.22
C GLY A 25 27.30 -14.23 1.13
N LYS A 26 27.54 -13.16 1.91
CA LYS A 26 26.83 -12.90 3.16
C LYS A 26 25.44 -12.34 2.90
N LEU A 27 24.52 -12.57 3.82
CA LEU A 27 23.21 -11.92 3.90
C LEU A 27 23.31 -10.75 4.86
N VAL A 28 23.41 -9.53 4.32
CA VAL A 28 23.59 -8.34 5.13
C VAL A 28 22.24 -7.73 5.49
N THR A 29 22.09 -7.35 6.77
CA THR A 29 20.98 -6.53 7.27
C THR A 29 21.52 -5.25 7.90
N PHE A 30 20.71 -4.18 7.89
CA PHE A 30 21.05 -2.91 8.52
C PHE A 30 20.39 -2.83 9.89
N GLY A 31 21.22 -2.79 10.93
CA GLY A 31 20.80 -2.68 12.32
C GLY A 31 20.75 -1.22 12.76
N ILE A 32 19.56 -0.72 13.07
CA ILE A 32 19.38 0.66 13.54
C ILE A 32 19.81 0.74 15.00
N VAL A 33 20.63 1.73 15.31
CA VAL A 33 21.04 1.99 16.70
C VAL A 33 19.82 2.46 17.50
N PRO A 34 19.37 1.70 18.53
CA PRO A 34 18.19 2.06 19.29
C PRO A 34 18.37 3.38 20.06
N THR A 35 17.33 4.18 20.11
CA THR A 35 17.28 5.41 20.93
C THR A 35 16.39 5.25 22.16
N HIS A 36 15.58 4.20 22.20
CA HIS A 36 14.67 3.83 23.30
C HIS A 36 14.30 2.35 23.20
N ALA A 37 13.56 1.84 24.18
CA ALA A 37 12.93 0.53 24.08
C ALA A 37 11.69 0.61 23.18
N GLU A 38 11.58 -0.25 22.16
CA GLU A 38 10.49 -0.28 21.20
C GLU A 38 9.99 -1.73 21.01
N THR A 39 8.69 -1.95 21.16
CA THR A 39 8.08 -3.29 21.02
C THR A 39 7.53 -3.56 19.61
N GLY A 40 7.46 -2.53 18.78
CA GLY A 40 7.01 -2.63 17.39
C GLY A 40 8.05 -3.18 16.43
N TYR A 41 9.33 -3.24 16.85
CA TYR A 41 10.45 -3.65 16.01
C TYR A 41 11.03 -5.00 16.41
N GLY A 42 11.64 -5.69 15.46
CA GLY A 42 12.56 -6.77 15.72
C GLY A 42 13.89 -6.27 16.24
N TYR A 43 14.62 -7.11 16.96
CA TYR A 43 15.94 -6.82 17.50
C TYR A 43 16.98 -7.82 16.99
N ILE A 44 18.18 -7.30 16.69
CA ILE A 44 19.32 -8.08 16.21
C ILE A 44 20.43 -7.95 17.23
N ARG A 45 20.82 -9.04 17.88
CA ARG A 45 22.00 -9.06 18.76
C ARG A 45 23.26 -9.21 17.94
N ARG A 46 24.18 -8.25 18.10
CA ARG A 46 25.50 -8.36 17.50
C ARG A 46 26.32 -9.48 18.14
N GLY A 47 26.98 -10.25 17.31
CA GLY A 47 27.96 -11.27 17.68
C GLY A 47 29.39 -10.76 17.55
N GLU A 48 30.25 -11.58 17.01
CA GLU A 48 31.67 -11.26 16.80
C GLU A 48 31.83 -10.19 15.71
N LEU A 49 32.83 -9.32 15.91
CA LEU A 49 33.23 -8.33 14.91
C LEU A 49 33.90 -9.06 13.73
N ILE A 50 33.37 -8.88 12.53
CA ILE A 50 33.91 -9.52 11.31
C ILE A 50 34.93 -8.59 10.63
N GLY A 51 34.78 -7.28 10.77
CA GLY A 51 35.64 -6.23 10.20
C GLY A 51 34.92 -4.90 10.18
N ASN A 52 35.61 -3.79 10.12
CA ASN A 52 35.13 -2.41 9.95
C ASN A 52 33.66 -2.15 10.34
N ASP A 53 33.32 -2.32 11.62
CA ASP A 53 31.94 -2.14 12.15
C ASP A 53 30.85 -3.08 11.59
N ALA A 54 31.22 -4.24 11.05
CA ALA A 54 30.30 -5.30 10.66
C ALA A 54 30.37 -6.46 11.67
N TYR A 55 29.23 -6.97 12.09
CA TYR A 55 29.14 -8.02 13.10
C TYR A 55 28.39 -9.24 12.55
N ALA A 56 28.78 -10.44 12.98
CA ALA A 56 27.94 -11.60 12.84
C ALA A 56 26.61 -11.37 13.57
N VAL A 57 25.51 -11.86 13.03
CA VAL A 57 24.23 -11.90 13.76
C VAL A 57 24.30 -13.06 14.76
N ALA A 58 24.20 -12.77 16.04
CA ALA A 58 24.20 -13.77 17.10
C ALA A 58 22.79 -14.23 17.46
N GLU A 59 21.81 -13.38 17.28
CA GLU A 59 20.40 -13.67 17.58
C GLU A 59 19.51 -12.68 16.86
N PHE A 60 18.34 -13.14 16.45
CA PHE A 60 17.32 -12.34 15.84
C PHE A 60 16.01 -12.56 16.63
N VAL A 61 15.38 -11.51 17.12
CA VAL A 61 14.16 -11.59 17.95
C VAL A 61 13.14 -10.63 17.42
N GLU A 62 11.98 -11.12 17.03
CA GLU A 62 10.90 -10.29 16.48
C GLU A 62 9.95 -9.84 17.59
N LYS A 63 9.74 -8.54 17.70
CA LYS A 63 8.75 -7.86 18.56
C LYS A 63 8.70 -8.37 20.00
N PRO A 64 9.75 -8.15 20.81
CA PRO A 64 9.78 -8.56 22.19
C PRO A 64 8.74 -7.80 23.04
N ASP A 65 8.46 -8.30 24.24
CA ASP A 65 7.71 -7.53 25.24
C ASP A 65 8.53 -6.32 25.76
N ILE A 66 7.86 -5.42 26.49
CA ILE A 66 8.47 -4.15 26.90
C ILE A 66 9.65 -4.35 27.86
N ASP A 67 9.59 -5.33 28.76
CA ASP A 67 10.65 -5.58 29.73
C ASP A 67 11.90 -6.12 29.00
N THR A 68 11.70 -7.04 28.06
CA THR A 68 12.77 -7.57 27.20
C THR A 68 13.35 -6.49 26.29
N ALA A 69 12.52 -5.63 25.71
CA ALA A 69 12.96 -4.52 24.86
C ALA A 69 13.81 -3.50 25.65
N ASP A 70 13.43 -3.22 26.90
CA ASP A 70 14.19 -2.34 27.79
C ASP A 70 15.55 -2.93 28.18
N ASP A 71 15.60 -4.24 28.45
CA ASP A 71 16.86 -4.95 28.71
C ASP A 71 17.79 -4.93 27.48
N TYR A 72 17.24 -5.14 26.28
CA TYR A 72 18.01 -5.06 25.03
C TYR A 72 18.57 -3.67 24.79
N PHE A 73 17.78 -2.63 24.98
CA PHE A 73 18.21 -1.25 24.87
C PHE A 73 19.33 -0.93 25.87
N LYS A 74 19.18 -1.25 27.16
CA LYS A 74 20.17 -1.01 28.21
C LYS A 74 21.45 -1.77 28.00
N SER A 75 21.39 -2.96 27.40
CA SER A 75 22.58 -3.77 27.14
C SER A 75 23.56 -3.15 26.14
N GLY A 76 23.06 -2.29 25.23
CA GLY A 76 23.84 -1.70 24.14
C GLY A 76 24.38 -2.71 23.13
N LYS A 77 23.85 -3.95 23.13
CA LYS A 77 24.30 -5.05 22.24
C LYS A 77 23.34 -5.36 21.14
N TYR A 78 22.15 -4.74 21.13
CA TYR A 78 21.09 -4.97 20.18
C TYR A 78 20.87 -3.76 19.28
N TYR A 79 20.48 -4.04 18.07
CA TYR A 79 20.03 -3.07 17.07
C TYR A 79 18.59 -3.37 16.72
N TRP A 80 17.79 -2.37 16.31
CA TRP A 80 16.50 -2.65 15.70
C TRP A 80 16.69 -3.24 14.30
N ASN A 81 15.89 -4.22 13.97
CA ASN A 81 15.80 -4.74 12.60
C ASN A 81 15.13 -3.70 11.71
N SER A 82 15.86 -3.19 10.74
CA SER A 82 15.28 -2.25 9.76
C SER A 82 14.39 -2.92 8.72
N GLY A 83 14.47 -4.24 8.58
CA GLY A 83 13.82 -4.96 7.46
C GLY A 83 14.45 -4.67 6.10
N MET A 84 15.61 -4.01 6.06
CA MET A 84 16.38 -3.77 4.84
C MET A 84 17.52 -4.79 4.73
N PHE A 85 17.64 -5.42 3.57
CA PHE A 85 18.63 -6.44 3.31
C PHE A 85 19.44 -6.13 2.06
N LEU A 86 20.71 -6.53 2.07
CA LEU A 86 21.59 -6.49 0.90
C LEU A 86 22.30 -7.83 0.74
N PHE A 87 22.03 -8.50 -0.40
CA PHE A 87 22.66 -9.78 -0.71
C PHE A 87 22.63 -10.06 -2.21
N ARG A 88 23.43 -11.03 -2.65
CA ARG A 88 23.28 -11.59 -3.99
C ARG A 88 22.06 -12.49 -4.03
N ALA A 89 21.23 -12.38 -5.07
CA ALA A 89 20.05 -13.22 -5.25
C ALA A 89 20.40 -14.73 -5.16
N SER A 90 21.54 -15.13 -5.74
CA SER A 90 22.02 -16.53 -5.68
C SER A 90 22.32 -17.00 -4.26
N SER A 91 22.87 -16.13 -3.39
CA SER A 91 23.14 -16.45 -1.99
C SER A 91 21.85 -16.63 -1.22
N TYR A 92 20.91 -15.70 -1.38
CA TYR A 92 19.59 -15.78 -0.74
C TYR A 92 18.82 -17.03 -1.18
N LEU A 93 18.74 -17.30 -2.49
CA LEU A 93 18.01 -18.46 -3.01
C LEU A 93 18.62 -19.77 -2.52
N LYS A 94 19.93 -19.83 -2.32
CA LYS A 94 20.60 -21.00 -1.75
C LYS A 94 20.18 -21.23 -0.31
N GLU A 95 20.17 -20.19 0.52
CA GLU A 95 19.72 -20.26 1.91
C GLU A 95 18.23 -20.59 2.01
N LEU A 96 17.39 -19.92 1.22
CA LEU A 96 15.95 -20.19 1.16
C LEU A 96 15.67 -21.65 0.78
N LYS A 97 16.37 -22.19 -0.21
CA LYS A 97 16.24 -23.59 -0.62
C LYS A 97 16.62 -24.58 0.49
N TYR A 98 17.59 -24.22 1.31
CA TYR A 98 18.07 -25.05 2.41
C TYR A 98 17.18 -24.95 3.65
N LEU A 99 16.80 -23.72 4.04
CA LEU A 99 16.09 -23.44 5.30
C LEU A 99 14.57 -23.55 5.14
N SER A 100 14.03 -23.17 3.98
CA SER A 100 12.59 -23.16 3.70
C SER A 100 12.29 -23.70 2.30
N PRO A 101 12.52 -25.01 2.07
CA PRO A 101 12.42 -25.62 0.75
C PRO A 101 11.02 -25.59 0.15
N GLU A 102 9.97 -25.51 0.97
CA GLU A 102 8.59 -25.43 0.52
C GLU A 102 8.30 -24.07 -0.14
N ILE A 103 8.74 -22.97 0.51
CA ILE A 103 8.65 -21.62 -0.06
C ILE A 103 9.44 -21.55 -1.37
N TYR A 104 10.68 -22.04 -1.37
CA TYR A 104 11.52 -22.06 -2.58
C TYR A 104 10.83 -22.78 -3.75
N LYS A 105 10.28 -23.98 -3.53
CA LYS A 105 9.60 -24.76 -4.57
C LYS A 105 8.33 -24.09 -5.08
N ALA A 106 7.51 -23.51 -4.19
CA ALA A 106 6.30 -22.80 -4.59
C ALA A 106 6.64 -21.58 -5.46
N CYS A 107 7.64 -20.79 -5.06
CA CYS A 107 8.10 -19.66 -5.85
C CYS A 107 8.71 -20.08 -7.20
N GLU A 108 9.51 -21.14 -7.24
CA GLU A 108 10.10 -21.69 -8.48
C GLU A 108 9.00 -22.10 -9.47
N LYS A 109 7.94 -22.76 -9.01
CA LYS A 109 6.79 -23.13 -9.84
C LYS A 109 6.00 -21.91 -10.29
N ALA A 110 5.71 -20.98 -9.37
CA ALA A 110 4.93 -19.78 -9.69
C ALA A 110 5.57 -18.92 -10.79
N VAL A 111 6.91 -18.87 -10.85
CA VAL A 111 7.64 -18.17 -11.92
C VAL A 111 7.98 -19.05 -13.11
N GLY A 112 7.78 -20.37 -13.03
CA GLY A 112 8.07 -21.33 -14.11
C GLY A 112 7.15 -21.18 -15.33
N HIS A 113 5.98 -20.59 -15.16
CA HIS A 113 4.98 -20.32 -16.21
C HIS A 113 4.71 -18.83 -16.33
N ILE A 114 5.75 -18.06 -16.68
CA ILE A 114 5.62 -16.62 -16.89
C ILE A 114 4.80 -16.36 -18.15
N ASN A 115 3.62 -15.75 -17.99
CA ASN A 115 2.86 -15.19 -19.09
C ASN A 115 3.16 -13.69 -19.17
N PRO A 116 3.88 -13.23 -20.22
CA PRO A 116 4.08 -11.80 -20.45
C PRO A 116 2.71 -11.13 -20.68
N ASP A 117 2.42 -10.11 -19.88
CA ASP A 117 1.23 -9.28 -20.03
C ASP A 117 1.69 -7.83 -20.16
N LEU A 118 2.01 -7.41 -21.39
CA LEU A 118 2.60 -6.11 -21.68
C LEU A 118 3.87 -5.85 -20.85
N ASP A 119 3.83 -4.85 -19.98
CA ASP A 119 4.94 -4.47 -19.10
C ASP A 119 5.00 -5.27 -17.78
N PHE A 120 4.06 -6.22 -17.59
CA PHE A 120 3.97 -6.99 -16.36
C PHE A 120 4.43 -8.45 -16.56
N ILE A 121 5.12 -8.94 -15.55
CA ILE A 121 5.40 -10.36 -15.38
C ILE A 121 4.38 -10.91 -14.40
N ARG A 122 3.43 -11.72 -14.89
CA ARG A 122 2.43 -12.37 -14.03
C ARG A 122 2.91 -13.76 -13.65
N ILE A 123 2.92 -14.00 -12.35
CA ILE A 123 3.22 -15.31 -11.77
C ILE A 123 1.95 -16.17 -11.76
N ASP A 124 2.12 -17.50 -11.74
CA ASP A 124 0.99 -18.41 -11.59
C ASP A 124 0.31 -18.22 -10.24
N LYS A 125 -1.00 -17.92 -10.28
CA LYS A 125 -1.79 -17.58 -9.10
C LYS A 125 -1.99 -18.77 -8.16
N GLU A 126 -2.24 -19.95 -8.68
CA GLU A 126 -2.54 -21.14 -7.89
C GLU A 126 -1.29 -21.63 -7.15
N GLU A 127 -0.16 -21.68 -7.86
CA GLU A 127 1.12 -22.04 -7.27
C GLU A 127 1.57 -21.02 -6.22
N PHE A 128 1.33 -19.72 -6.43
CA PHE A 128 1.65 -18.70 -5.44
C PHE A 128 0.76 -18.76 -4.20
N ILE A 129 -0.55 -19.04 -4.36
CA ILE A 129 -1.48 -19.23 -3.23
C ILE A 129 -1.09 -20.45 -2.39
N SER A 130 -0.50 -21.48 -2.99
CA SER A 130 -0.02 -22.67 -2.29
C SER A 130 1.25 -22.43 -1.45
N CYS A 131 1.94 -21.29 -1.65
CA CYS A 131 3.15 -20.94 -0.92
C CYS A 131 2.87 -20.72 0.56
N PRO A 132 3.65 -21.32 1.48
CA PRO A 132 3.57 -20.99 2.89
C PRO A 132 3.73 -19.48 3.13
N SER A 133 2.88 -18.93 3.99
CA SER A 133 2.93 -17.50 4.34
C SER A 133 3.94 -17.27 5.45
N ASP A 134 5.14 -16.83 5.10
CA ASP A 134 6.21 -16.54 6.04
C ASP A 134 7.07 -15.39 5.55
N SER A 135 7.74 -14.66 6.47
CA SER A 135 8.64 -13.57 6.13
C SER A 135 10.07 -14.06 5.94
N ILE A 136 10.89 -13.27 5.23
CA ILE A 136 12.34 -13.53 5.10
C ILE A 136 13.02 -13.60 6.48
N ASP A 137 12.52 -12.84 7.46
CA ASP A 137 13.05 -12.81 8.81
C ASP A 137 12.97 -14.18 9.45
N TYR A 138 11.77 -14.77 9.50
CA TYR A 138 11.54 -16.10 10.07
C TYR A 138 12.06 -17.24 9.18
N ALA A 139 11.79 -17.15 7.86
CA ALA A 139 12.13 -18.24 6.96
C ALA A 139 13.65 -18.41 6.75
N VAL A 140 14.43 -17.34 6.88
CA VAL A 140 15.87 -17.35 6.56
C VAL A 140 16.73 -16.68 7.64
N MET A 141 16.42 -15.43 8.02
CA MET A 141 17.35 -14.60 8.80
C MET A 141 17.56 -15.10 10.23
N GLU A 142 16.56 -15.67 10.86
CA GLU A 142 16.67 -16.28 12.20
C GLU A 142 17.52 -17.56 12.22
N HIS A 143 17.65 -18.23 11.08
CA HIS A 143 18.25 -19.57 11.02
C HIS A 143 19.59 -19.61 10.31
N THR A 144 19.89 -18.63 9.46
CA THR A 144 21.14 -18.64 8.67
C THR A 144 22.36 -18.32 9.51
N GLN A 145 23.48 -19.01 9.23
CA GLN A 145 24.80 -18.74 9.79
C GLN A 145 25.59 -17.71 8.94
N HIS A 146 24.97 -17.16 7.90
CA HIS A 146 25.63 -16.25 6.97
C HIS A 146 25.16 -14.80 7.13
N ALA A 147 24.32 -14.51 8.14
CA ALA A 147 23.83 -13.17 8.40
C ALA A 147 24.92 -12.26 8.98
N VAL A 148 24.98 -11.04 8.48
CA VAL A 148 25.87 -9.96 8.95
C VAL A 148 25.01 -8.72 9.21
N VAL A 149 25.22 -8.08 10.38
CA VAL A 149 24.56 -6.80 10.68
C VAL A 149 25.56 -5.66 10.59
N ILE A 150 25.15 -4.61 9.88
CA ILE A 150 25.88 -3.33 9.82
C ILE A 150 25.09 -2.30 10.61
N PRO A 151 25.67 -1.75 11.70
CA PRO A 151 25.04 -0.69 12.46
C PRO A 151 24.83 0.57 11.63
N MET A 152 23.66 1.17 11.73
CA MET A 152 23.31 2.37 11.00
C MET A 152 22.62 3.38 11.90
N SER A 153 23.10 4.62 11.88
CA SER A 153 22.47 5.77 12.53
C SER A 153 22.23 6.84 11.46
N ALA A 154 21.10 6.74 10.76
CA ALA A 154 20.75 7.59 9.62
C ALA A 154 19.39 8.27 9.79
N GLY A 155 18.89 8.41 11.03
CA GLY A 155 17.55 8.96 11.27
C GLY A 155 16.46 8.12 10.57
N TRP A 156 16.57 6.81 10.67
CA TRP A 156 15.65 5.87 10.07
C TRP A 156 14.33 5.78 10.85
N SER A 157 13.23 5.66 10.11
CA SER A 157 11.90 5.32 10.63
C SER A 157 11.18 4.43 9.61
N ASP A 158 10.47 3.41 10.10
CA ASP A 158 9.60 2.55 9.27
C ASP A 158 8.25 3.20 8.94
N VAL A 159 7.97 4.38 9.52
CA VAL A 159 6.71 5.11 9.37
C VAL A 159 5.49 4.24 9.70
N GLY A 160 5.67 3.27 10.59
CA GLY A 160 4.67 2.26 10.92
C GLY A 160 3.49 2.77 11.76
N SER A 161 3.52 4.03 12.20
CA SER A 161 2.47 4.62 13.02
C SER A 161 2.32 6.12 12.80
N TRP A 162 1.16 6.68 13.20
CA TRP A 162 0.94 8.13 13.18
C TRP A 162 1.87 8.90 14.13
N SER A 163 2.31 8.27 15.24
CA SER A 163 3.33 8.84 16.13
C SER A 163 4.68 8.93 15.42
N SER A 164 5.07 7.91 14.68
CA SER A 164 6.30 7.94 13.87
C SER A 164 6.28 9.06 12.82
N LEU A 165 5.12 9.32 12.20
CA LEU A 165 4.96 10.48 11.30
C LEU A 165 5.13 11.81 12.03
N TRP A 166 4.64 11.92 13.27
CA TRP A 166 4.89 13.12 14.09
C TRP A 166 6.38 13.26 14.40
N ASP A 167 7.08 12.16 14.74
CA ASP A 167 8.50 12.19 15.09
C ASP A 167 9.38 12.74 13.96
N ILE A 168 9.13 12.33 12.73
CA ILE A 168 9.92 12.72 11.54
C ILE A 168 9.49 14.02 10.88
N SER A 169 8.28 14.53 11.20
CA SER A 169 7.75 15.75 10.58
C SER A 169 8.30 17.02 11.23
N ASN A 170 8.37 18.12 10.45
CA ASN A 170 8.67 19.44 10.98
C ASN A 170 7.56 19.89 11.94
N LYS A 171 7.95 20.40 13.10
CA LYS A 171 7.05 20.80 14.17
C LYS A 171 7.03 22.32 14.32
N ASP A 172 5.89 22.89 14.68
CA ASP A 172 5.77 24.28 15.09
C ASP A 172 6.43 24.53 16.48
N HIS A 173 6.40 25.77 16.95
CA HIS A 173 6.97 26.17 18.25
C HIS A 173 6.33 25.45 19.45
N GLN A 174 5.12 24.96 19.31
CA GLN A 174 4.38 24.19 20.32
C GLN A 174 4.47 22.68 20.06
N ARG A 175 5.40 22.27 19.17
CA ARG A 175 5.62 20.86 18.79
C ARG A 175 4.43 20.19 18.12
N ASN A 176 3.51 20.96 17.51
CA ASN A 176 2.44 20.39 16.70
C ASN A 176 2.93 20.17 15.26
N VAL A 177 2.37 19.15 14.61
CA VAL A 177 2.43 18.93 13.17
C VAL A 177 1.01 19.15 12.63
N LEU A 178 0.83 20.17 11.79
CA LEU A 178 -0.46 20.55 11.23
C LEU A 178 -0.40 20.39 9.71
N LYS A 179 -1.25 19.54 9.14
CA LYS A 179 -1.32 19.28 7.70
C LYS A 179 -2.76 19.36 7.22
N GLY A 180 -3.08 20.31 6.37
CA GLY A 180 -4.43 20.58 5.86
C GLY A 180 -4.98 21.94 6.35
N ASP A 181 -6.30 22.13 6.28
CA ASP A 181 -6.98 23.33 6.75
C ASP A 181 -7.27 23.24 8.26
N ILE A 182 -6.33 23.74 9.08
CA ILE A 182 -6.33 23.52 10.53
C ILE A 182 -6.11 24.83 11.28
N PHE A 183 -7.00 25.12 12.24
CA PHE A 183 -6.82 26.14 13.26
C PHE A 183 -6.52 25.48 14.61
N ALA A 184 -5.34 25.74 15.18
CA ALA A 184 -4.94 25.23 16.49
C ALA A 184 -4.68 26.39 17.47
N HIS A 185 -5.35 26.35 18.64
CA HIS A 185 -5.18 27.35 19.70
C HIS A 185 -4.89 26.65 21.03
N ALA A 186 -3.82 27.06 21.71
CA ALA A 186 -3.37 26.47 22.97
C ALA A 186 -3.15 24.94 22.88
N CYS A 187 -2.64 24.45 21.75
CA CYS A 187 -2.39 23.04 21.46
C CYS A 187 -0.89 22.72 21.57
N ASN A 188 -0.52 21.54 22.06
CA ASN A 188 0.86 21.16 22.23
C ASN A 188 1.13 19.69 21.86
N GLY A 189 2.16 19.43 21.04
CA GLY A 189 2.66 18.08 20.77
C GLY A 189 1.71 17.20 19.96
N ASN A 190 0.78 17.77 19.20
CA ASN A 190 -0.21 17.03 18.43
C ASN A 190 0.26 16.76 17.01
N TYR A 191 -0.26 15.68 16.41
CA TYR A 191 -0.28 15.45 14.97
C TYR A 191 -1.71 15.62 14.48
N ILE A 192 -1.98 16.62 13.65
CA ILE A 192 -3.31 16.87 13.10
C ILE A 192 -3.20 16.88 11.57
N TYR A 193 -3.94 15.99 10.94
CA TYR A 193 -4.04 15.86 9.48
C TYR A 193 -5.50 15.97 9.06
N SER A 194 -5.76 16.82 8.09
CA SER A 194 -7.05 16.92 7.42
C SER A 194 -6.87 16.81 5.93
N GLU A 195 -7.64 15.95 5.30
CA GLU A 195 -7.66 15.76 3.86
C GLU A 195 -8.53 16.80 3.16
N ASP A 196 -9.74 17.03 3.66
CA ASP A 196 -10.75 17.86 2.99
C ASP A 196 -11.66 18.67 3.94
N MET A 197 -11.52 18.53 5.26
CA MET A 197 -12.33 19.23 6.24
C MET A 197 -11.53 20.32 6.96
N PHE A 198 -12.19 21.43 7.34
CA PHE A 198 -11.64 22.35 8.32
C PHE A 198 -11.66 21.73 9.72
N ILE A 199 -10.50 21.65 10.36
CA ILE A 199 -10.37 21.19 11.75
C ILE A 199 -9.98 22.36 12.65
N SER A 200 -10.75 22.60 13.72
CA SER A 200 -10.35 23.49 14.79
C SER A 200 -10.09 22.71 16.08
N ALA A 201 -8.90 22.91 16.67
CA ALA A 201 -8.47 22.30 17.91
C ALA A 201 -8.12 23.35 18.95
N ILE A 202 -8.64 23.21 20.17
CA ILE A 202 -8.43 24.16 21.26
C ILE A 202 -8.07 23.43 22.54
N GLY A 203 -6.92 23.79 23.15
CA GLY A 203 -6.53 23.32 24.48
C GLY A 203 -6.18 21.83 24.56
N VAL A 204 -5.86 21.19 23.43
CA VAL A 204 -5.54 19.75 23.38
C VAL A 204 -4.04 19.50 23.26
N SER A 205 -3.59 18.38 23.84
CA SER A 205 -2.18 18.02 23.83
C SER A 205 -1.99 16.52 23.64
N ASN A 206 -0.87 16.15 23.00
CA ASN A 206 -0.42 14.78 22.80
C ASN A 206 -1.44 13.90 22.05
N LEU A 207 -2.15 14.49 21.08
CA LEU A 207 -3.13 13.78 20.28
C LEU A 207 -2.63 13.54 18.85
N VAL A 208 -3.13 12.47 18.28
CA VAL A 208 -3.21 12.19 16.85
C VAL A 208 -4.65 12.40 16.42
N ILE A 209 -4.87 13.34 15.51
CA ILE A 209 -6.17 13.61 14.88
C ILE A 209 -5.96 13.48 13.38
N VAL A 210 -6.62 12.50 12.77
CA VAL A 210 -6.50 12.21 11.33
C VAL A 210 -7.89 12.12 10.74
N GLN A 211 -8.20 13.05 9.84
CA GLN A 211 -9.45 13.05 9.09
C GLN A 211 -9.16 12.64 7.64
N THR A 212 -9.92 11.67 7.18
CA THR A 212 -10.01 11.21 5.79
C THR A 212 -11.45 11.42 5.30
N THR A 213 -11.71 11.26 4.02
CA THR A 213 -13.07 11.43 3.45
C THR A 213 -14.14 10.56 4.10
N ASP A 214 -13.78 9.48 4.78
CA ASP A 214 -14.72 8.47 5.33
C ASP A 214 -14.64 8.28 6.84
N ALA A 215 -13.58 8.80 7.50
CA ALA A 215 -13.40 8.58 8.93
C ALA A 215 -12.62 9.71 9.62
N LEU A 216 -12.83 9.82 10.92
CA LEU A 216 -12.05 10.66 11.81
C LEU A 216 -11.47 9.81 12.95
N LEU A 217 -10.14 9.72 13.00
CA LEU A 217 -9.42 9.14 14.12
C LEU A 217 -9.02 10.23 15.11
N VAL A 218 -9.35 10.05 16.38
CA VAL A 218 -8.82 10.82 17.51
C VAL A 218 -8.23 9.83 18.50
N ALA A 219 -6.93 9.92 18.73
CA ALA A 219 -6.23 9.01 19.62
C ALA A 219 -5.18 9.76 20.45
N ASN A 220 -4.86 9.25 21.64
CA ASN A 220 -3.66 9.67 22.34
C ASN A 220 -2.44 9.15 21.56
N LYS A 221 -1.42 9.97 21.40
CA LYS A 221 -0.21 9.63 20.62
C LYS A 221 0.53 8.41 21.18
N ASP A 222 0.54 8.25 22.51
CA ASP A 222 1.23 7.15 23.16
C ASP A 222 0.52 5.80 23.02
N THR A 223 -0.77 5.81 22.68
CA THR A 223 -1.60 4.59 22.52
C THR A 223 -2.11 4.38 21.12
N VAL A 224 -1.62 5.16 20.14
CA VAL A 224 -2.12 5.11 18.74
C VAL A 224 -1.92 3.74 18.07
N GLN A 225 -1.01 2.91 18.55
CA GLN A 225 -0.84 1.52 18.10
C GLN A 225 -2.10 0.66 18.29
N ASP A 226 -2.98 1.05 19.23
CA ASP A 226 -4.26 0.37 19.48
C ASP A 226 -5.30 0.58 18.35
N VAL A 227 -4.99 1.36 17.32
CA VAL A 227 -5.85 1.51 16.12
C VAL A 227 -6.24 0.16 15.50
N LYS A 228 -5.43 -0.86 15.67
CA LYS A 228 -5.75 -2.25 15.24
C LYS A 228 -7.05 -2.77 15.86
N LYS A 229 -7.34 -2.42 17.11
CA LYS A 229 -8.59 -2.79 17.79
C LYS A 229 -9.83 -2.16 17.12
N ILE A 230 -9.66 -0.93 16.58
CA ILE A 230 -10.71 -0.25 15.82
C ILE A 230 -10.96 -0.98 14.51
N VAL A 231 -9.90 -1.36 13.78
CA VAL A 231 -10.01 -2.14 12.54
C VAL A 231 -10.73 -3.47 12.78
N ASP A 232 -10.41 -4.17 13.86
CA ASP A 232 -11.09 -5.42 14.24
C ASP A 232 -12.56 -5.21 14.59
N TYR A 233 -12.89 -4.09 15.23
CA TYR A 233 -14.28 -3.71 15.49
C TYR A 233 -15.04 -3.45 14.18
N LEU A 234 -14.46 -2.70 13.22
CA LEU A 234 -15.05 -2.42 11.93
C LEU A 234 -15.30 -3.72 11.14
N LYS A 235 -14.33 -4.65 11.15
CA LYS A 235 -14.46 -5.98 10.51
C LYS A 235 -15.59 -6.81 11.12
N ARG A 236 -15.67 -6.90 12.46
CA ARG A 236 -16.70 -7.69 13.16
C ARG A 236 -18.11 -7.17 12.91
N ASN A 237 -18.26 -5.87 12.68
CA ASN A 237 -19.54 -5.21 12.43
C ASN A 237 -19.82 -4.98 10.93
N ASP A 238 -19.02 -5.59 10.06
CA ASP A 238 -19.17 -5.55 8.60
C ASP A 238 -19.28 -4.12 8.03
N ARG A 239 -18.59 -3.17 8.62
CA ARG A 239 -18.62 -1.78 8.18
C ARG A 239 -17.80 -1.60 6.90
N ASN A 240 -18.15 -0.57 6.11
CA ASN A 240 -17.50 -0.34 4.82
C ASN A 240 -16.14 0.35 4.94
N GLU A 241 -15.89 1.10 5.99
CA GLU A 241 -14.70 1.94 6.19
C GLU A 241 -13.38 1.13 6.20
N TYR A 242 -13.44 -0.18 6.49
CA TYR A 242 -12.24 -1.03 6.39
C TYR A 242 -12.11 -1.75 5.05
N LYS A 243 -13.20 -1.86 4.26
CA LYS A 243 -13.23 -2.65 3.02
C LYS A 243 -12.77 -1.87 1.81
N GLN A 244 -13.19 -0.61 1.71
CA GLN A 244 -12.95 0.24 0.56
C GLN A 244 -12.68 1.67 1.00
N HIS A 245 -11.56 2.23 0.53
CA HIS A 245 -11.40 3.67 0.56
C HIS A 245 -12.44 4.30 -0.36
N GLN A 246 -12.99 5.45 0.02
CA GLN A 246 -13.91 6.19 -0.84
C GLN A 246 -13.23 6.58 -2.17
N GLU A 247 -11.92 6.85 -2.16
CA GLU A 247 -11.13 7.07 -3.36
C GLU A 247 -10.38 5.79 -3.77
N VAL A 248 -10.64 5.32 -4.98
CA VAL A 248 -10.03 4.11 -5.55
C VAL A 248 -9.21 4.47 -6.78
N PHE A 249 -7.91 4.17 -6.75
CA PHE A 249 -7.00 4.37 -7.87
C PHE A 249 -7.04 3.18 -8.83
N ARG A 250 -6.98 3.48 -10.13
CA ARG A 250 -6.94 2.53 -11.23
C ARG A 250 -5.85 2.94 -12.23
N PRO A 251 -5.35 2.06 -13.09
CA PRO A 251 -4.40 2.43 -14.13
C PRO A 251 -4.86 3.62 -14.97
N TRP A 252 -6.13 3.65 -15.33
CA TRP A 252 -6.76 4.68 -16.15
C TRP A 252 -7.08 6.00 -15.39
N GLY A 253 -7.00 6.03 -14.07
CA GLY A 253 -7.34 7.22 -13.29
C GLY A 253 -7.77 6.89 -11.87
N LYS A 254 -8.87 7.50 -11.42
CA LYS A 254 -9.43 7.26 -10.08
C LYS A 254 -10.93 7.50 -10.05
N TYR A 255 -11.59 6.96 -9.04
CA TYR A 255 -12.95 7.33 -8.69
C TYR A 255 -13.12 7.44 -7.20
N ASN A 256 -14.05 8.29 -6.77
CA ASN A 256 -14.50 8.36 -5.39
C ASN A 256 -16.03 8.20 -5.32
N VAL A 257 -16.48 7.50 -4.30
CA VAL A 257 -17.91 7.35 -4.01
C VAL A 257 -18.41 8.62 -3.34
N ILE A 258 -19.40 9.28 -3.95
CA ILE A 258 -20.02 10.49 -3.40
C ILE A 258 -21.17 10.11 -2.46
N ASP A 259 -22.00 9.16 -2.90
CA ASP A 259 -23.17 8.70 -2.15
C ASP A 259 -23.57 7.29 -2.57
N SER A 260 -24.19 6.55 -1.66
CA SER A 260 -24.65 5.19 -1.95
C SER A 260 -25.86 4.83 -1.12
N GLY A 261 -26.75 4.04 -1.72
CA GLY A 261 -27.94 3.50 -1.07
C GLY A 261 -28.24 2.08 -1.56
N LYS A 262 -29.35 1.53 -1.11
CA LYS A 262 -29.72 0.14 -1.44
C LYS A 262 -29.77 -0.14 -2.94
N ASN A 263 -30.24 0.84 -3.74
CA ASN A 263 -30.50 0.66 -5.16
C ASN A 263 -29.79 1.70 -6.04
N TYR A 264 -28.84 2.45 -5.50
CA TYR A 264 -28.05 3.42 -6.25
C TYR A 264 -26.63 3.57 -5.69
N LEU A 265 -25.71 4.00 -6.55
CA LEU A 265 -24.35 4.37 -6.24
C LEU A 265 -23.95 5.56 -7.11
N VAL A 266 -23.42 6.62 -6.48
CA VAL A 266 -22.94 7.82 -7.17
C VAL A 266 -21.43 7.92 -7.02
N ARG A 267 -20.73 8.03 -8.15
CA ARG A 267 -19.26 8.15 -8.19
C ARG A 267 -18.85 9.40 -8.94
N CYS A 268 -17.78 10.03 -8.48
CA CYS A 268 -17.01 10.98 -9.29
C CYS A 268 -15.81 10.24 -9.88
N ILE A 269 -15.70 10.23 -11.19
CA ILE A 269 -14.66 9.50 -11.92
C ILE A 269 -13.75 10.52 -12.59
N THR A 270 -12.43 10.30 -12.47
CA THR A 270 -11.41 11.07 -13.18
C THR A 270 -10.58 10.13 -14.04
N VAL A 271 -10.58 10.36 -15.36
CA VAL A 271 -9.82 9.57 -16.35
C VAL A 271 -8.65 10.38 -16.87
N LYS A 272 -7.44 9.82 -16.79
CA LYS A 272 -6.22 10.45 -17.30
C LYS A 272 -6.31 10.69 -18.80
N PRO A 273 -5.58 11.69 -19.35
CA PRO A 273 -5.46 11.88 -20.79
C PRO A 273 -5.01 10.61 -21.51
N GLY A 274 -5.71 10.25 -22.61
CA GLY A 274 -5.40 9.08 -23.41
C GLY A 274 -5.84 7.73 -22.83
N GLU A 275 -6.34 7.69 -21.60
CA GLU A 275 -6.73 6.46 -20.92
C GLU A 275 -8.21 6.11 -21.18
N LYS A 276 -8.54 4.82 -20.96
CA LYS A 276 -9.89 4.29 -21.19
C LYS A 276 -10.26 3.19 -20.19
N PHE A 277 -11.56 3.00 -19.98
CA PHE A 277 -12.07 1.80 -19.33
C PHE A 277 -12.05 0.61 -20.29
N VAL A 278 -11.80 -0.57 -19.77
CA VAL A 278 -12.04 -1.81 -20.49
C VAL A 278 -13.55 -1.92 -20.79
N ALA A 279 -13.88 -2.35 -22.00
CA ALA A 279 -15.29 -2.56 -22.37
C ALA A 279 -15.95 -3.54 -21.39
N GLN A 280 -17.13 -3.16 -20.90
CA GLN A 280 -17.83 -3.91 -19.85
C GLN A 280 -19.33 -3.91 -20.11
N MET A 281 -20.02 -4.82 -19.44
CA MET A 281 -21.48 -4.94 -19.45
C MET A 281 -21.95 -5.39 -18.07
N HIS A 282 -23.17 -5.05 -17.71
CA HIS A 282 -23.83 -5.50 -16.47
C HIS A 282 -25.32 -5.75 -16.70
N HIS A 283 -25.89 -6.71 -15.95
CA HIS A 283 -27.27 -7.15 -16.17
C HIS A 283 -28.30 -6.46 -15.28
N HIS A 284 -27.92 -6.03 -14.09
CA HIS A 284 -28.89 -5.64 -13.05
C HIS A 284 -28.88 -4.14 -12.74
N ARG A 285 -28.06 -3.35 -13.46
CA ARG A 285 -27.97 -1.90 -13.26
C ARG A 285 -27.95 -1.13 -14.58
N ALA A 286 -28.43 0.11 -14.51
CA ALA A 286 -28.26 1.13 -15.52
C ALA A 286 -27.27 2.18 -15.02
N GLU A 287 -26.61 2.89 -15.92
CA GLU A 287 -25.70 3.97 -15.60
C GLU A 287 -26.06 5.27 -16.30
N HIS A 288 -25.95 6.39 -15.59
CA HIS A 288 -25.99 7.73 -16.14
C HIS A 288 -24.62 8.38 -15.96
N TRP A 289 -24.04 8.86 -17.04
CA TRP A 289 -22.77 9.56 -17.02
C TRP A 289 -22.99 11.03 -17.38
N ILE A 290 -22.51 11.94 -16.53
CA ILE A 290 -22.61 13.39 -16.73
C ILE A 290 -21.17 13.93 -16.76
N VAL A 291 -20.73 14.48 -17.87
CA VAL A 291 -19.39 15.04 -18.02
C VAL A 291 -19.32 16.40 -17.36
N LEU A 292 -18.40 16.55 -16.39
CA LEU A 292 -18.17 17.79 -15.66
C LEU A 292 -17.04 18.62 -16.27
N SER A 293 -16.01 17.96 -16.86
CA SER A 293 -14.86 18.63 -17.45
C SER A 293 -14.20 17.71 -18.46
N GLY A 294 -13.81 18.23 -19.60
CA GLY A 294 -13.23 17.48 -20.70
C GLY A 294 -14.26 16.93 -21.66
N THR A 295 -13.87 15.94 -22.46
CA THR A 295 -14.75 15.29 -23.44
C THR A 295 -14.53 13.79 -23.42
N ALA A 296 -15.58 13.04 -23.28
CA ALA A 296 -15.57 11.59 -23.28
C ALA A 296 -15.89 11.03 -24.68
N ARG A 297 -15.11 10.05 -25.13
CA ARG A 297 -15.52 9.16 -26.21
C ARG A 297 -16.24 7.98 -25.60
N VAL A 298 -17.53 7.85 -25.89
CA VAL A 298 -18.38 6.79 -25.33
C VAL A 298 -18.66 5.76 -26.40
N THR A 299 -18.42 4.50 -26.08
CA THR A 299 -18.91 3.35 -26.83
C THR A 299 -20.14 2.79 -26.11
N LYS A 300 -21.27 2.65 -26.82
CA LYS A 300 -22.51 2.10 -26.31
C LYS A 300 -23.10 1.15 -27.35
N GLY A 301 -22.98 -0.14 -27.13
CA GLY A 301 -23.27 -1.15 -28.17
C GLY A 301 -22.41 -0.92 -29.42
N GLU A 302 -23.03 -0.73 -30.53
CA GLU A 302 -22.38 -0.44 -31.81
C GLU A 302 -22.11 1.07 -32.05
N GLN A 303 -22.61 1.94 -31.20
CA GLN A 303 -22.50 3.38 -31.36
C GLN A 303 -21.24 3.91 -30.67
N ILE A 304 -20.53 4.80 -31.34
CA ILE A 304 -19.40 5.56 -30.77
C ILE A 304 -19.69 7.04 -30.98
N TYR A 305 -19.70 7.82 -29.92
CA TYR A 305 -20.01 9.25 -29.98
C TYR A 305 -19.23 10.00 -28.88
N MET A 306 -19.17 11.33 -29.02
CA MET A 306 -18.55 12.21 -28.05
C MET A 306 -19.61 12.77 -27.12
N VAL A 307 -19.26 12.89 -25.83
CA VAL A 307 -20.05 13.55 -24.79
C VAL A 307 -19.15 14.64 -24.20
N SER A 308 -19.54 15.89 -24.39
CA SER A 308 -18.79 17.05 -23.96
C SER A 308 -19.21 17.52 -22.57
N GLU A 309 -18.50 18.53 -22.07
CA GLU A 309 -18.83 19.17 -20.80
C GLU A 309 -20.30 19.63 -20.74
N ASN A 310 -20.96 19.38 -19.60
CA ASN A 310 -22.40 19.58 -19.37
C ASN A 310 -23.34 18.68 -20.17
N GLU A 311 -22.85 17.73 -20.92
CA GLU A 311 -23.64 16.71 -21.56
C GLU A 311 -23.70 15.42 -20.73
N SER A 312 -24.69 14.58 -21.03
CA SER A 312 -24.87 13.29 -20.33
C SER A 312 -25.27 12.18 -21.32
N THR A 313 -25.04 10.96 -20.88
CA THR A 313 -25.47 9.76 -21.59
C THR A 313 -26.04 8.73 -20.63
N PHE A 314 -26.96 7.92 -21.11
CA PHE A 314 -27.58 6.82 -20.39
C PHE A 314 -27.17 5.49 -21.00
N ILE A 315 -26.71 4.58 -20.14
CA ILE A 315 -26.34 3.21 -20.48
C ILE A 315 -27.36 2.27 -19.84
N PRO A 316 -28.19 1.60 -20.61
CA PRO A 316 -29.14 0.63 -20.08
C PRO A 316 -28.46 -0.67 -19.68
N PRO A 317 -29.09 -1.53 -18.84
CA PRO A 317 -28.64 -2.88 -18.60
C PRO A 317 -28.38 -3.64 -19.91
N ASP A 318 -27.56 -4.70 -19.85
CA ASP A 318 -27.25 -5.58 -20.98
C ASP A 318 -26.57 -4.89 -22.18
N THR A 319 -26.01 -3.69 -21.96
CA THR A 319 -25.36 -2.92 -23.03
C THR A 319 -23.86 -2.90 -22.82
N ILE A 320 -23.10 -3.39 -23.82
CA ILE A 320 -21.65 -3.26 -23.84
C ILE A 320 -21.29 -1.78 -23.95
N HIS A 321 -20.46 -1.30 -23.05
CA HIS A 321 -20.05 0.09 -23.02
C HIS A 321 -18.60 0.26 -22.60
N ALA A 322 -17.99 1.34 -23.08
CA ALA A 322 -16.65 1.78 -22.72
C ALA A 322 -16.58 3.30 -22.72
N LEU A 323 -15.62 3.84 -21.99
CA LEU A 323 -15.34 5.28 -21.95
C LEU A 323 -13.84 5.49 -22.14
N GLU A 324 -13.50 6.45 -22.97
CA GLU A 324 -12.14 6.89 -23.25
C GLU A 324 -12.03 8.41 -23.08
N ASN A 325 -10.92 8.86 -22.54
CA ASN A 325 -10.53 10.28 -22.56
C ASN A 325 -9.60 10.55 -23.76
N PRO A 326 -10.10 11.02 -24.90
CA PRO A 326 -9.27 11.34 -26.06
C PRO A 326 -8.54 12.68 -25.93
N GLY A 327 -8.81 13.45 -24.86
CA GLY A 327 -8.30 14.78 -24.62
C GLY A 327 -6.92 14.82 -23.98
N MET A 328 -6.39 16.05 -23.82
CA MET A 328 -5.08 16.31 -23.20
C MET A 328 -5.20 16.74 -21.73
N ILE A 329 -6.41 16.89 -21.23
CA ILE A 329 -6.71 17.22 -19.83
C ILE A 329 -7.45 16.04 -19.16
N PRO A 330 -7.42 15.92 -17.83
CA PRO A 330 -8.21 14.92 -17.15
C PRO A 330 -9.71 15.08 -17.45
N LEU A 331 -10.36 14.00 -17.84
CA LEU A 331 -11.81 13.92 -17.98
C LEU A 331 -12.40 13.66 -16.60
N LYS A 332 -13.38 14.51 -16.18
CA LYS A 332 -14.13 14.31 -14.95
C LYS A 332 -15.60 14.09 -15.28
N LEU A 333 -16.21 13.09 -14.66
CA LEU A 333 -17.65 12.82 -14.82
C LEU A 333 -18.26 12.31 -13.51
N ILE A 334 -19.57 12.50 -13.37
CA ILE A 334 -20.40 11.82 -12.38
C ILE A 334 -21.02 10.61 -13.05
N GLU A 335 -20.87 9.46 -12.42
CA GLU A 335 -21.54 8.22 -12.72
C GLU A 335 -22.62 7.96 -11.68
N ILE A 336 -23.85 7.78 -12.12
CA ILE A 336 -24.95 7.34 -11.26
C ILE A 336 -25.35 5.94 -11.72
N GLN A 337 -25.07 4.95 -10.88
CA GLN A 337 -25.54 3.58 -11.07
C GLN A 337 -26.87 3.41 -10.34
N SER A 338 -27.84 2.78 -10.99
CA SER A 338 -29.15 2.49 -10.40
C SER A 338 -29.61 1.09 -10.79
N GLY A 339 -30.09 0.32 -9.82
CA GLY A 339 -30.52 -1.04 -10.08
C GLY A 339 -30.83 -1.84 -8.83
N THR A 340 -31.30 -3.06 -9.02
CA THR A 340 -31.64 -3.96 -7.91
C THR A 340 -30.41 -4.65 -7.31
N TYR A 341 -29.32 -4.70 -8.08
CA TYR A 341 -28.04 -5.29 -7.65
C TYR A 341 -26.87 -4.48 -8.21
N LEU A 342 -25.95 -4.06 -7.34
CA LEU A 342 -24.82 -3.19 -7.65
C LEU A 342 -23.46 -3.83 -7.35
N GLY A 343 -23.41 -5.16 -7.14
CA GLY A 343 -22.19 -5.90 -6.84
C GLY A 343 -21.16 -5.84 -7.99
N GLU A 344 -19.89 -5.85 -7.68
CA GLU A 344 -18.79 -5.88 -8.67
C GLU A 344 -18.79 -7.19 -9.50
N ASP A 345 -19.37 -8.25 -8.99
CA ASP A 345 -19.54 -9.55 -9.64
C ASP A 345 -20.59 -9.54 -10.78
N ASP A 346 -21.46 -8.49 -10.86
CA ASP A 346 -22.35 -8.25 -12.00
C ASP A 346 -21.62 -7.66 -13.22
N ILE A 347 -20.37 -7.22 -13.05
CA ILE A 347 -19.60 -6.60 -14.14
C ILE A 347 -18.88 -7.67 -14.98
N ILE A 348 -19.32 -7.82 -16.21
CA ILE A 348 -18.64 -8.63 -17.22
C ILE A 348 -17.66 -7.74 -17.97
N ARG A 349 -16.36 -7.95 -17.76
CA ARG A 349 -15.29 -7.23 -18.47
C ARG A 349 -14.93 -7.99 -19.74
N LEU A 350 -15.00 -7.30 -20.86
CA LEU A 350 -14.65 -7.88 -22.16
C LEU A 350 -13.19 -7.54 -22.46
N GLU A 351 -12.29 -8.48 -22.17
CA GLU A 351 -10.90 -8.35 -22.59
C GLU A 351 -10.82 -8.23 -24.10
N GLN A 352 -10.12 -7.22 -24.61
CA GLN A 352 -9.71 -7.22 -26.01
C GLN A 352 -8.68 -8.34 -26.22
N ARG A 353 -9.16 -9.54 -26.48
CA ARG A 353 -8.30 -10.51 -27.18
C ARG A 353 -7.98 -9.90 -28.54
N SER A 354 -6.72 -9.52 -28.72
CA SER A 354 -6.18 -9.19 -30.04
C SER A 354 -6.51 -10.33 -31.00
N GLY A 355 -7.53 -10.15 -31.83
CA GLY A 355 -7.91 -11.16 -32.82
C GLY A 355 -9.39 -11.38 -33.08
N PHE A 356 -10.32 -10.55 -32.64
CA PHE A 356 -11.72 -10.66 -33.09
C PHE A 356 -12.02 -9.70 -34.24
N SER A 357 -11.66 -10.13 -35.46
CA SER A 357 -12.41 -9.76 -36.65
C SER A 357 -13.64 -10.66 -36.73
N LYS A 358 -14.82 -10.04 -36.74
CA LYS A 358 -16.10 -10.52 -37.27
C LYS A 358 -16.34 -12.05 -37.24
N GLU A 359 -17.20 -12.48 -36.30
CA GLU A 359 -18.24 -13.49 -36.60
C GLU A 359 -19.12 -13.66 -35.38
N TRP A 360 -20.19 -12.83 -35.31
CA TRP A 360 -21.38 -13.13 -34.55
C TRP A 360 -22.50 -13.28 -35.56
N THR A 361 -22.63 -14.47 -36.17
CA THR A 361 -23.84 -14.90 -36.83
C THR A 361 -24.52 -15.93 -35.97
N ASN A 362 -25.73 -15.56 -35.54
CA ASN A 362 -26.90 -16.39 -35.19
C ASN A 362 -26.68 -17.90 -35.04
N GLU A 363 -26.80 -18.40 -33.80
CA GLU A 363 -27.45 -19.70 -33.57
C GLU A 363 -28.41 -19.57 -32.41
N ARG A 364 -29.67 -19.22 -32.76
CA ARG A 364 -30.87 -19.65 -32.04
C ARG A 364 -31.57 -20.64 -32.92
N SER A 365 -31.51 -21.89 -32.56
CA SER A 365 -32.52 -22.89 -32.85
C SER A 365 -32.59 -23.89 -31.69
#